data_7793154ec7c71aec8d5c325be933626e
#
_entry.id   7793154ec7c71aec8d5c325be933626e
#
_cell.length_a   1.000
_cell.length_b   1.000
_cell.length_c   1.000
_cell.angle_alpha   90.00
_cell.angle_beta   90.00
_cell.angle_gamma   90.00
#
_symmetry.space_group_name_H-M   'P 1'
#
loop_
_entity.id
_entity.type
_entity.pdbx_description
1 polymer ?
#
loop_
_entity_poly.entity_id
_entity_poly.type
_entity_poly.pdbx_seq_one_letter_code
_entity_poly.pdbx_strand_id
1 'polypeptide(L)'
;MLEVIDLVKEYKSVRAVDGLNFMVQPGEIVGLLGPNGAGKTTALRCVAGILLPTAGNIRINGFDIGQQQALAKGRLAFVPEMPSLYELLTVDEHLRFVAMCFNSLDLYEQRGANLLDRYHLSEKKNELVATLSKGMRQKLAIACAFIHDANVILFDEPLIGVDPAGVHEIKQELIRAKNEGCAILVSTHLLDTAEKLCDRVTIVSRGKKLAEGTLAQLQTMSNMEGESLEDIFLKLTDESGQAPPVSHH
;
A
#
# COMPACT_ATOMS: atom_id res chain seq x y z
N MET A 1 -7.80 11.28 3.45
CA MET A 1 -7.46 11.68 2.06
C MET A 1 -5.96 11.73 1.90
N LEU A 2 -5.43 11.18 0.81
CA LEU A 2 -4.04 11.28 0.37
C LEU A 2 -3.98 12.09 -0.92
N GLU A 3 -3.08 13.06 -1.00
CA GLU A 3 -2.83 13.84 -2.21
C GLU A 3 -1.33 13.78 -2.55
N VAL A 4 -1.01 13.42 -3.78
CA VAL A 4 0.35 13.41 -4.32
C VAL A 4 0.37 14.33 -5.53
N ILE A 5 1.20 15.38 -5.47
CA ILE A 5 1.22 16.48 -6.44
C ILE A 5 2.65 16.62 -6.99
N ASP A 6 2.81 16.40 -8.29
CA ASP A 6 4.05 16.54 -9.04
C ASP A 6 5.25 15.85 -8.39
N LEU A 7 5.02 14.65 -7.82
CA LEU A 7 6.04 13.91 -7.10
C LEU A 7 7.18 13.51 -8.02
N VAL A 8 8.39 13.96 -7.67
CA VAL A 8 9.65 13.57 -8.33
C VAL A 8 10.57 12.94 -7.30
N LYS A 9 11.16 11.80 -7.66
CA LYS A 9 12.27 11.21 -6.91
C LYS A 9 13.39 10.79 -7.84
N GLU A 10 14.54 11.38 -7.61
CA GLU A 10 15.77 11.14 -8.38
C GLU A 10 16.87 10.56 -7.50
N TYR A 11 17.59 9.57 -8.02
CA TYR A 11 18.76 8.96 -7.41
C TYR A 11 19.95 9.14 -8.37
N LYS A 12 20.88 10.01 -8.03
CA LYS A 12 22.02 10.32 -8.91
C LYS A 12 21.54 10.69 -10.34
N SER A 13 21.61 9.74 -11.27
CA SER A 13 21.22 9.91 -12.67
C SER A 13 19.89 9.23 -13.05
N VAL A 14 19.24 8.54 -12.09
CA VAL A 14 17.99 7.79 -12.35
C VAL A 14 16.82 8.51 -11.73
N ARG A 15 15.88 8.97 -12.55
CA ARG A 15 14.60 9.52 -12.10
C ARG A 15 13.60 8.38 -11.94
N ALA A 16 13.45 7.90 -10.69
CA ALA A 16 12.61 6.76 -10.34
C ALA A 16 11.12 7.10 -10.30
N VAL A 17 10.78 8.36 -10.01
CA VAL A 17 9.42 8.93 -10.10
C VAL A 17 9.53 10.29 -10.78
N ASP A 18 8.69 10.55 -11.77
CA ASP A 18 8.77 11.71 -12.64
C ASP A 18 7.40 12.39 -12.81
N GLY A 19 7.11 13.35 -11.91
CA GLY A 19 5.90 14.15 -11.97
C GLY A 19 4.62 13.36 -11.69
N LEU A 20 4.66 12.40 -10.72
CA LEU A 20 3.52 11.56 -10.41
C LEU A 20 2.46 12.36 -9.63
N ASN A 21 1.22 12.33 -10.16
CA ASN A 21 0.05 12.98 -9.57
C ASN A 21 -1.06 11.95 -9.38
N PHE A 22 -1.59 11.81 -8.18
CA PHE A 22 -2.79 11.03 -7.88
C PHE A 22 -3.37 11.42 -6.52
N MET A 23 -4.60 10.99 -6.29
CA MET A 23 -5.32 11.24 -5.04
C MET A 23 -6.04 9.96 -4.61
N VAL A 24 -6.15 9.73 -3.29
CA VAL A 24 -6.98 8.67 -2.70
C VAL A 24 -7.97 9.30 -1.74
N GLN A 25 -9.26 9.11 -2.01
CA GLN A 25 -10.33 9.65 -1.18
C GLN A 25 -10.59 8.77 0.06
N PRO A 26 -11.15 9.33 1.15
CA PRO A 26 -11.68 8.52 2.22
C PRO A 26 -12.71 7.50 1.71
N GLY A 27 -12.63 6.26 2.16
CA GLY A 27 -13.50 5.17 1.70
C GLY A 27 -13.20 4.69 0.28
N GLU A 28 -11.98 4.86 -0.20
CA GLU A 28 -11.55 4.43 -1.53
C GLU A 28 -10.30 3.53 -1.44
N ILE A 29 -10.25 2.49 -2.28
CA ILE A 29 -9.06 1.70 -2.55
C ILE A 29 -8.55 2.05 -3.94
N VAL A 30 -7.35 2.63 -4.02
CA VAL A 30 -6.66 2.92 -5.28
C VAL A 30 -5.50 1.96 -5.47
N GLY A 31 -5.46 1.31 -6.63
CA GLY A 31 -4.34 0.48 -7.06
C GLY A 31 -3.25 1.32 -7.75
N LEU A 32 -2.00 1.23 -7.29
CA LEU A 32 -0.84 1.75 -8.00
C LEU A 32 -0.20 0.61 -8.78
N LEU A 33 -0.48 0.53 -10.07
CA LEU A 33 -0.12 -0.60 -10.93
C LEU A 33 1.06 -0.26 -11.82
N GLY A 34 1.88 -1.24 -12.11
CA GLY A 34 3.01 -1.08 -13.02
C GLY A 34 3.98 -2.24 -12.94
N PRO A 35 4.84 -2.42 -13.94
CA PRO A 35 5.86 -3.46 -13.93
C PRO A 35 6.88 -3.24 -12.80
N ASN A 36 7.74 -4.24 -12.59
CA ASN A 36 8.87 -4.09 -11.68
C ASN A 36 9.78 -2.95 -12.16
N GLY A 37 10.23 -2.11 -11.24
CA GLY A 37 11.03 -0.93 -11.57
C GLY A 37 10.23 0.28 -12.08
N ALA A 38 8.90 0.23 -12.14
CA ALA A 38 8.06 1.37 -12.56
C ALA A 38 8.07 2.56 -11.59
N GLY A 39 8.63 2.40 -10.38
CA GLY A 39 8.70 3.44 -9.36
C GLY A 39 7.67 3.33 -8.24
N LYS A 40 6.82 2.27 -8.21
CA LYS A 40 5.75 2.08 -7.22
C LYS A 40 6.24 2.15 -5.77
N THR A 41 7.16 1.26 -5.39
CA THR A 41 7.75 1.23 -4.03
C THR A 41 8.44 2.54 -3.67
N THR A 42 9.11 3.19 -4.64
CA THR A 42 9.73 4.50 -4.43
C THR A 42 8.68 5.56 -4.11
N ALA A 43 7.58 5.60 -4.88
CA ALA A 43 6.47 6.50 -4.63
C ALA A 43 5.84 6.25 -3.25
N LEU A 44 5.54 4.98 -2.90
CA LEU A 44 5.00 4.64 -1.57
C LEU A 44 5.93 5.07 -0.43
N ARG A 45 7.25 4.85 -0.57
CA ARG A 45 8.23 5.27 0.44
C ARG A 45 8.34 6.79 0.57
N CYS A 46 8.14 7.53 -0.52
CA CYS A 46 8.01 8.99 -0.45
C CYS A 46 6.73 9.40 0.29
N VAL A 47 5.59 8.77 -0.05
CA VAL A 47 4.30 9.01 0.64
C VAL A 47 4.39 8.66 2.13
N ALA A 48 5.09 7.58 2.47
CA ALA A 48 5.33 7.18 3.87
C ALA A 48 6.32 8.11 4.62
N GLY A 49 6.94 9.08 3.93
CA GLY A 49 7.96 9.94 4.51
C GLY A 49 9.22 9.19 4.95
N ILE A 50 9.48 8.03 4.33
CA ILE A 50 10.73 7.25 4.49
C ILE A 50 11.81 7.82 3.57
N LEU A 51 11.40 8.23 2.36
CA LEU A 51 12.25 8.91 1.40
C LEU A 51 11.79 10.36 1.22
N LEU A 52 12.72 11.30 1.24
CA LEU A 52 12.40 12.68 0.89
C LEU A 52 12.21 12.78 -0.63
N PRO A 53 11.11 13.37 -1.12
CA PRO A 53 10.96 13.73 -2.51
C PRO A 53 12.10 14.64 -2.99
N THR A 54 12.45 14.56 -4.27
CA THR A 54 13.35 15.54 -4.92
C THR A 54 12.58 16.80 -5.25
N ALA A 55 11.31 16.66 -5.66
CA ALA A 55 10.36 17.75 -5.88
C ALA A 55 8.92 17.24 -5.72
N GLY A 56 7.98 18.17 -5.70
CA GLY A 56 6.56 17.86 -5.52
C GLY A 56 6.12 17.89 -4.07
N ASN A 57 4.85 17.63 -3.85
CA ASN A 57 4.21 17.76 -2.55
C ASN A 57 3.34 16.54 -2.22
N ILE A 58 3.32 16.14 -0.96
CA ILE A 58 2.50 15.03 -0.46
C ILE A 58 1.73 15.51 0.76
N ARG A 59 0.40 15.34 0.74
CA ARG A 59 -0.46 15.70 1.86
C ARG A 59 -1.26 14.49 2.34
N ILE A 60 -1.27 14.28 3.65
CA ILE A 60 -2.03 13.25 4.34
C ILE A 60 -3.02 13.94 5.26
N ASN A 61 -4.31 13.81 4.97
CA ASN A 61 -5.38 14.53 5.66
C ASN A 61 -5.13 16.04 5.76
N GLY A 62 -4.59 16.65 4.69
CA GLY A 62 -4.26 18.07 4.63
C GLY A 62 -2.90 18.44 5.22
N PHE A 63 -2.23 17.57 5.96
CA PHE A 63 -0.90 17.81 6.52
C PHE A 63 0.19 17.47 5.51
N ASP A 64 1.08 18.42 5.26
CA ASP A 64 2.24 18.26 4.39
C ASP A 64 3.28 17.34 5.05
N ILE A 65 3.69 16.26 4.36
CA ILE A 65 4.62 15.26 4.91
C ILE A 65 6.04 15.82 5.12
N GLY A 66 6.42 16.83 4.38
CA GLY A 66 7.72 17.48 4.51
C GLY A 66 7.78 18.52 5.63
N GLN A 67 6.67 19.25 5.85
CA GLN A 67 6.62 20.38 6.80
C GLN A 67 5.97 20.00 8.13
N GLN A 68 4.97 19.10 8.12
CA GLN A 68 4.16 18.69 9.26
C GLN A 68 4.27 17.18 9.49
N GLN A 69 5.49 16.65 9.42
CA GLN A 69 5.78 15.21 9.35
C GLN A 69 5.12 14.41 10.49
N ALA A 70 5.17 14.89 11.74
CA ALA A 70 4.60 14.17 12.88
C ALA A 70 3.07 14.05 12.77
N LEU A 71 2.37 15.12 12.32
CA LEU A 71 0.92 15.14 12.14
C LEU A 71 0.51 14.24 10.97
N ALA A 72 1.22 14.34 9.86
CA ALA A 72 0.98 13.51 8.67
C ALA A 72 1.21 12.01 8.99
N LYS A 73 2.36 11.65 9.59
CA LYS A 73 2.68 10.27 9.95
C LYS A 73 1.74 9.70 11.01
N GLY A 74 1.24 10.49 11.93
CA GLY A 74 0.25 10.07 12.93
C GLY A 74 -1.09 9.63 12.31
N ARG A 75 -1.35 9.96 11.04
CA ARG A 75 -2.57 9.60 10.29
C ARG A 75 -2.32 8.56 9.20
N LEU A 76 -1.09 8.03 9.13
CA LEU A 76 -0.64 7.14 8.10
C LEU A 76 -0.17 5.82 8.68
N ALA A 77 -0.55 4.72 8.05
CA ALA A 77 0.07 3.40 8.23
C ALA A 77 0.73 2.95 6.92
N PHE A 78 1.86 2.27 7.02
CA PHE A 78 2.56 1.68 5.89
C PHE A 78 2.93 0.23 6.16
N VAL A 79 2.43 -0.66 5.32
CA VAL A 79 2.75 -2.09 5.33
C VAL A 79 3.62 -2.38 4.10
N PRO A 80 4.93 -2.57 4.27
CA PRO A 80 5.83 -2.89 3.17
C PRO A 80 5.68 -4.36 2.75
N GLU A 81 6.15 -4.69 1.54
CA GLU A 81 6.19 -6.07 1.01
C GLU A 81 6.91 -7.04 1.97
N MET A 82 8.01 -6.59 2.56
CA MET A 82 8.76 -7.33 3.58
C MET A 82 8.76 -6.53 4.89
N PRO A 83 7.89 -6.87 5.84
CA PRO A 83 7.84 -6.15 7.11
C PRO A 83 9.11 -6.33 7.93
N SER A 84 9.73 -5.21 8.32
CA SER A 84 10.86 -5.18 9.26
C SER A 84 10.32 -5.09 10.68
N LEU A 85 10.05 -6.24 11.27
CA LEU A 85 9.54 -6.36 12.64
C LEU A 85 10.69 -6.56 13.63
N TYR A 86 10.50 -6.15 14.89
CA TYR A 86 11.47 -6.37 15.96
C TYR A 86 11.42 -7.83 16.41
N GLU A 87 12.39 -8.61 15.97
CA GLU A 87 12.42 -10.06 16.11
C GLU A 87 12.55 -10.55 17.56
N LEU A 88 13.11 -9.74 18.45
CA LEU A 88 13.32 -10.04 19.87
C LEU A 88 12.12 -9.69 20.75
N LEU A 89 11.10 -9.08 20.19
CA LEU A 89 9.84 -8.86 20.89
C LEU A 89 8.89 -10.03 20.64
N THR A 90 8.02 -10.31 21.62
CA THR A 90 6.86 -11.15 21.38
C THR A 90 5.85 -10.45 20.47
N VAL A 91 4.91 -11.21 19.91
CA VAL A 91 3.84 -10.66 19.06
C VAL A 91 3.07 -9.55 19.79
N ASP A 92 2.72 -9.78 21.05
CA ASP A 92 1.98 -8.84 21.88
C ASP A 92 2.82 -7.59 22.22
N GLU A 93 4.08 -7.79 22.62
CA GLU A 93 5.00 -6.70 22.90
C GLU A 93 5.26 -5.83 21.65
N HIS A 94 5.34 -6.46 20.46
CA HIS A 94 5.53 -5.74 19.21
C HIS A 94 4.31 -4.85 18.89
N LEU A 95 3.09 -5.40 19.01
CA LEU A 95 1.86 -4.64 18.78
C LEU A 95 1.75 -3.47 19.77
N ARG A 96 2.03 -3.72 21.05
CA ARG A 96 2.05 -2.71 22.10
C ARG A 96 3.11 -1.64 21.86
N PHE A 97 4.31 -2.04 21.44
CA PHE A 97 5.39 -1.12 21.08
C PHE A 97 4.97 -0.15 19.96
N VAL A 98 4.33 -0.66 18.91
CA VAL A 98 3.80 0.18 17.83
C VAL A 98 2.75 1.15 18.37
N ALA A 99 1.82 0.69 19.19
CA ALA A 99 0.83 1.56 19.83
C ALA A 99 1.50 2.69 20.66
N MET A 100 2.57 2.37 21.40
CA MET A 100 3.35 3.36 22.13
C MET A 100 3.97 4.41 21.20
N CYS A 101 4.53 4.01 20.07
CA CYS A 101 5.14 4.92 19.10
C CYS A 101 4.13 5.94 18.53
N PHE A 102 2.85 5.58 18.47
CA PHE A 102 1.77 6.44 17.99
C PHE A 102 0.94 7.07 19.09
N ASN A 103 1.37 7.00 20.38
CA ASN A 103 0.61 7.46 21.56
C ASN A 103 -0.81 6.85 21.63
N SER A 104 -0.96 5.58 21.27
CA SER A 104 -2.22 4.86 21.12
C SER A 104 -2.34 3.68 22.09
N LEU A 105 -1.75 3.75 23.29
CA LEU A 105 -1.83 2.69 24.29
C LEU A 105 -3.28 2.41 24.72
N ASP A 106 -4.11 3.45 24.84
CA ASP A 106 -5.53 3.28 25.16
C ASP A 106 -6.25 2.45 24.08
N LEU A 107 -5.87 2.62 22.82
CA LEU A 107 -6.40 1.82 21.72
C LEU A 107 -5.87 0.39 21.75
N TYR A 108 -4.62 0.19 22.16
CA TYR A 108 -4.09 -1.16 22.37
C TYR A 108 -4.86 -1.90 23.47
N GLU A 109 -5.13 -1.28 24.62
CA GLU A 109 -5.92 -1.87 25.71
C GLU A 109 -7.36 -2.21 25.26
N GLN A 110 -7.95 -1.39 24.39
CA GLN A 110 -9.32 -1.58 23.92
C GLN A 110 -9.44 -2.63 22.80
N ARG A 111 -8.49 -2.68 21.86
CA ARG A 111 -8.64 -3.45 20.62
C ARG A 111 -7.47 -4.37 20.27
N GLY A 112 -6.35 -4.33 21.02
CA GLY A 112 -5.16 -5.13 20.73
C GLY A 112 -5.46 -6.64 20.71
N ALA A 113 -6.15 -7.16 21.73
CA ALA A 113 -6.56 -8.56 21.78
C ALA A 113 -7.47 -8.95 20.59
N ASN A 114 -8.42 -8.09 20.22
CA ASN A 114 -9.31 -8.31 19.08
C ASN A 114 -8.57 -8.30 17.75
N LEU A 115 -7.52 -7.47 17.61
CA LEU A 115 -6.67 -7.47 16.42
C LEU A 115 -5.87 -8.76 16.32
N LEU A 116 -5.26 -9.22 17.42
CA LEU A 116 -4.54 -10.50 17.42
C LEU A 116 -5.46 -11.68 17.11
N ASP A 117 -6.67 -11.69 17.64
CA ASP A 117 -7.66 -12.73 17.35
C ASP A 117 -8.07 -12.72 15.86
N ARG A 118 -8.38 -11.56 15.33
CA ARG A 118 -8.76 -11.36 13.93
C ARG A 118 -7.72 -11.87 12.94
N TYR A 119 -6.44 -11.68 13.24
CA TYR A 119 -5.34 -12.14 12.38
C TYR A 119 -4.83 -13.53 12.76
N HIS A 120 -5.54 -14.26 13.64
CA HIS A 120 -5.16 -15.60 14.12
C HIS A 120 -3.78 -15.64 14.77
N LEU A 121 -3.44 -14.60 15.53
CA LEU A 121 -2.17 -14.46 16.25
C LEU A 121 -2.33 -14.61 17.77
N SER A 122 -3.56 -14.81 18.29
CA SER A 122 -3.83 -14.90 19.73
C SER A 122 -3.05 -16.02 20.43
N GLU A 123 -2.96 -17.20 19.81
CA GLU A 123 -2.19 -18.34 20.35
C GLU A 123 -0.68 -18.08 20.33
N LYS A 124 -0.24 -17.17 19.44
CA LYS A 124 1.17 -16.79 19.23
C LYS A 124 1.58 -15.53 19.98
N LYS A 125 0.67 -14.90 20.75
CA LYS A 125 0.91 -13.60 21.37
C LYS A 125 2.18 -13.53 22.23
N ASN A 126 2.54 -14.63 22.89
CA ASN A 126 3.73 -14.72 23.76
C ASN A 126 4.95 -15.30 23.05
N GLU A 127 4.86 -15.66 21.77
CA GLU A 127 6.00 -16.14 20.99
C GLU A 127 6.78 -14.97 20.40
N LEU A 128 8.10 -15.18 20.25
CA LEU A 128 8.96 -14.16 19.61
C LEU A 128 8.58 -13.99 18.12
N VAL A 129 8.61 -12.76 17.65
CA VAL A 129 8.40 -12.45 16.22
C VAL A 129 9.37 -13.20 15.32
N ALA A 130 10.59 -13.49 15.79
CA ALA A 130 11.58 -14.29 15.07
C ALA A 130 11.05 -15.67 14.65
N THR A 131 10.15 -16.28 15.42
CA THR A 131 9.62 -17.63 15.18
C THR A 131 8.45 -17.67 14.20
N LEU A 132 7.89 -16.52 13.83
CA LEU A 132 6.73 -16.43 12.96
C LEU A 132 7.07 -16.77 11.50
N SER A 133 6.14 -17.46 10.83
CA SER A 133 6.20 -17.64 9.39
C SER A 133 6.08 -16.29 8.64
N LYS A 134 6.44 -16.25 7.35
CA LYS A 134 6.32 -15.05 6.53
C LYS A 134 4.88 -14.49 6.54
N GLY A 135 3.87 -15.36 6.36
CA GLY A 135 2.47 -14.96 6.39
C GLY A 135 2.02 -14.40 7.74
N MET A 136 2.48 -14.99 8.86
CA MET A 136 2.18 -14.48 10.21
C MET A 136 2.85 -13.14 10.46
N ARG A 137 4.08 -12.92 9.96
CA ARG A 137 4.76 -11.61 10.03
C ARG A 137 3.98 -10.55 9.25
N GLN A 138 3.43 -10.90 8.07
CA GLN A 138 2.58 -10.01 7.29
C GLN A 138 1.30 -9.65 8.06
N LYS A 139 0.62 -10.64 8.64
CA LYS A 139 -0.57 -10.44 9.48
C LYS A 139 -0.28 -9.54 10.69
N LEU A 140 0.87 -9.73 11.36
CA LEU A 140 1.28 -8.84 12.46
C LEU A 140 1.53 -7.41 11.98
N ALA A 141 2.19 -7.21 10.83
CA ALA A 141 2.39 -5.89 10.26
C ALA A 141 1.07 -5.18 9.93
N ILE A 142 0.09 -5.94 9.43
CA ILE A 142 -1.26 -5.43 9.18
C ILE A 142 -1.97 -5.08 10.49
N ALA A 143 -1.89 -5.94 11.52
CA ALA A 143 -2.43 -5.63 12.84
C ALA A 143 -1.81 -4.34 13.42
N CYS A 144 -0.50 -4.15 13.23
CA CYS A 144 0.19 -2.92 13.62
C CYS A 144 -0.30 -1.69 12.86
N ALA A 145 -0.67 -1.82 11.59
CA ALA A 145 -1.24 -0.73 10.81
C ALA A 145 -2.62 -0.28 11.35
N PHE A 146 -3.36 -1.17 11.98
CA PHE A 146 -4.68 -0.90 12.54
C PHE A 146 -4.71 -0.61 14.04
N ILE A 147 -3.55 -0.62 14.73
CA ILE A 147 -3.52 -0.36 16.18
C ILE A 147 -3.66 1.13 16.53
N HIS A 148 -3.38 2.02 15.60
CA HIS A 148 -3.55 3.46 15.76
C HIS A 148 -4.60 4.01 14.78
N ASP A 149 -5.01 5.26 14.94
CA ASP A 149 -6.08 5.88 14.11
C ASP A 149 -5.54 6.38 12.76
N ALA A 150 -4.93 5.49 11.99
CA ALA A 150 -4.54 5.79 10.63
C ALA A 150 -5.78 5.91 9.74
N ASN A 151 -5.90 7.05 9.04
CA ASN A 151 -6.96 7.27 8.05
C ASN A 151 -6.47 7.04 6.61
N VAL A 152 -5.15 6.93 6.43
CA VAL A 152 -4.51 6.60 5.16
C VAL A 152 -3.65 5.38 5.38
N ILE A 153 -3.84 4.34 4.57
CA ILE A 153 -3.09 3.09 4.70
C ILE A 153 -2.44 2.76 3.35
N LEU A 154 -1.14 2.54 3.41
CA LEU A 154 -0.34 2.17 2.25
C LEU A 154 0.06 0.71 2.35
N PHE A 155 -0.14 -0.04 1.27
CA PHE A 155 0.29 -1.43 1.15
C PHE A 155 1.22 -1.57 -0.06
N ASP A 156 2.42 -2.07 0.18
CA ASP A 156 3.36 -2.39 -0.89
C ASP A 156 3.36 -3.90 -1.13
N GLU A 157 2.75 -4.34 -2.24
CA GLU A 157 2.63 -5.74 -2.66
C GLU A 157 2.14 -6.70 -1.54
N PRO A 158 1.02 -6.40 -0.85
CA PRO A 158 0.65 -7.08 0.40
C PRO A 158 0.29 -8.56 0.26
N LEU A 159 0.05 -9.04 -0.95
CA LEU A 159 -0.45 -10.40 -1.22
C LEU A 159 0.66 -11.35 -1.70
N ILE A 160 1.87 -10.86 -1.94
CA ILE A 160 2.96 -11.69 -2.44
C ILE A 160 3.47 -12.65 -1.36
N GLY A 161 3.46 -13.94 -1.71
CA GLY A 161 3.95 -14.99 -0.83
C GLY A 161 3.05 -15.29 0.38
N VAL A 162 1.79 -14.88 0.29
CA VAL A 162 0.73 -15.22 1.23
C VAL A 162 -0.07 -16.38 0.62
N ASP A 163 -0.50 -17.33 1.45
CA ASP A 163 -1.34 -18.44 1.02
C ASP A 163 -2.77 -17.97 0.63
N PRO A 164 -3.53 -18.76 -0.13
CA PRO A 164 -4.85 -18.33 -0.62
C PRO A 164 -5.84 -17.91 0.48
N ALA A 165 -5.80 -18.55 1.65
CA ALA A 165 -6.66 -18.18 2.77
C ALA A 165 -6.26 -16.82 3.34
N GLY A 166 -4.97 -16.60 3.55
CA GLY A 166 -4.43 -15.31 4.00
C GLY A 166 -4.69 -14.18 2.99
N VAL A 167 -4.59 -14.46 1.68
CA VAL A 167 -4.98 -13.50 0.63
C VAL A 167 -6.44 -13.08 0.77
N HIS A 168 -7.34 -14.04 1.01
CA HIS A 168 -8.76 -13.75 1.23
C HIS A 168 -8.97 -12.87 2.47
N GLU A 169 -8.33 -13.21 3.59
CA GLU A 169 -8.42 -12.44 4.84
C GLU A 169 -7.92 -10.99 4.64
N ILE A 170 -6.77 -10.81 3.99
CA ILE A 170 -6.22 -9.47 3.72
C ILE A 170 -7.19 -8.66 2.84
N LYS A 171 -7.77 -9.24 1.79
CA LYS A 171 -8.76 -8.57 0.95
C LYS A 171 -9.99 -8.12 1.73
N GLN A 172 -10.51 -8.97 2.60
CA GLN A 172 -11.65 -8.63 3.46
C GLN A 172 -11.32 -7.48 4.40
N GLU A 173 -10.10 -7.46 4.95
CA GLU A 173 -9.68 -6.37 5.84
C GLU A 173 -9.52 -5.03 5.11
N LEU A 174 -9.00 -5.05 3.87
CA LEU A 174 -8.93 -3.85 3.03
C LEU A 174 -10.33 -3.29 2.74
N ILE A 175 -11.27 -4.16 2.38
CA ILE A 175 -12.66 -3.77 2.12
C ILE A 175 -13.31 -3.20 3.39
N ARG A 176 -13.03 -3.80 4.54
CA ARG A 176 -13.56 -3.32 5.82
C ARG A 176 -12.99 -1.94 6.17
N ALA A 177 -11.67 -1.77 6.10
CA ALA A 177 -11.03 -0.47 6.36
C ALA A 177 -11.53 0.62 5.43
N LYS A 178 -11.76 0.30 4.15
CA LYS A 178 -12.44 1.17 3.20
C LYS A 178 -13.82 1.59 3.69
N ASN A 179 -14.65 0.63 4.12
CA ASN A 179 -16.01 0.89 4.61
C ASN A 179 -16.01 1.70 5.91
N GLU A 180 -14.96 1.62 6.72
CA GLU A 180 -14.71 2.44 7.90
C GLU A 180 -14.16 3.85 7.53
N GLY A 181 -14.02 4.16 6.24
CA GLY A 181 -13.64 5.49 5.73
C GLY A 181 -12.14 5.69 5.53
N CYS A 182 -11.31 4.65 5.61
CA CYS A 182 -9.88 4.78 5.31
C CYS A 182 -9.64 5.02 3.81
N ALA A 183 -8.66 5.86 3.50
CA ALA A 183 -8.09 6.01 2.16
C ALA A 183 -6.97 4.98 1.99
N ILE A 184 -7.09 4.07 1.03
CA ILE A 184 -6.18 2.93 0.89
C ILE A 184 -5.47 2.98 -0.45
N LEU A 185 -4.12 2.96 -0.43
CA LEU A 185 -3.29 2.84 -1.61
C LEU A 185 -2.58 1.49 -1.59
N VAL A 186 -2.81 0.68 -2.62
CA VAL A 186 -2.18 -0.65 -2.76
C VAL A 186 -1.30 -0.66 -3.99
N SER A 187 0.01 -0.85 -3.84
CA SER A 187 0.84 -1.19 -4.99
C SER A 187 0.72 -2.68 -5.30
N THR A 188 0.57 -3.02 -6.55
CA THR A 188 0.61 -4.41 -6.98
C THR A 188 0.90 -4.53 -8.49
N HIS A 189 1.39 -5.70 -8.88
CA HIS A 189 1.48 -6.12 -10.28
C HIS A 189 0.46 -7.24 -10.61
N LEU A 190 -0.35 -7.65 -9.61
CA LEU A 190 -1.41 -8.66 -9.77
C LEU A 190 -2.69 -7.99 -10.30
N LEU A 191 -2.81 -7.90 -11.62
CA LEU A 191 -3.85 -7.13 -12.31
C LEU A 191 -5.26 -7.66 -12.04
N ASP A 192 -5.46 -8.98 -12.07
CA ASP A 192 -6.72 -9.64 -11.69
C ASP A 192 -7.21 -9.27 -10.28
N THR A 193 -6.25 -9.14 -9.36
CA THR A 193 -6.57 -8.76 -7.99
C THR A 193 -6.93 -7.29 -7.89
N ALA A 194 -6.18 -6.43 -8.56
CA ALA A 194 -6.46 -5.00 -8.60
C ALA A 194 -7.83 -4.71 -9.21
N GLU A 195 -8.20 -5.40 -10.30
CA GLU A 195 -9.49 -5.27 -10.96
C GLU A 195 -10.67 -5.56 -10.02
N LYS A 196 -10.52 -6.57 -9.14
CA LYS A 196 -11.59 -7.00 -8.22
C LYS A 196 -11.63 -6.24 -6.89
N LEU A 197 -10.50 -5.63 -6.50
CA LEU A 197 -10.34 -5.02 -5.18
C LEU A 197 -10.39 -3.49 -5.22
N CYS A 198 -9.83 -2.88 -6.27
CA CYS A 198 -9.65 -1.44 -6.33
C CYS A 198 -10.85 -0.76 -6.97
N ASP A 199 -11.24 0.38 -6.42
CA ASP A 199 -12.27 1.25 -7.01
C ASP A 199 -11.74 1.98 -8.24
N ARG A 200 -10.49 2.41 -8.15
CA ARG A 200 -9.72 3.05 -9.23
C ARG A 200 -8.30 2.52 -9.25
N VAL A 201 -7.66 2.67 -10.39
CA VAL A 201 -6.24 2.34 -10.53
C VAL A 201 -5.47 3.49 -11.17
N THR A 202 -4.21 3.64 -10.78
CA THR A 202 -3.22 4.52 -11.41
C THR A 202 -2.15 3.62 -12.01
N ILE A 203 -2.06 3.59 -13.33
CA ILE A 203 -1.08 2.81 -14.08
C ILE A 203 0.19 3.65 -14.26
N VAL A 204 1.31 3.11 -13.78
CA VAL A 204 2.61 3.78 -13.84
C VAL A 204 3.63 2.96 -14.62
N SER A 205 4.47 3.65 -15.37
CA SER A 205 5.60 3.07 -16.10
C SER A 205 6.75 4.06 -16.15
N ARG A 206 7.97 3.57 -15.91
CA ARG A 206 9.20 4.41 -15.91
C ARG A 206 9.06 5.70 -15.09
N GLY A 207 8.44 5.59 -13.91
CA GLY A 207 8.22 6.73 -13.01
C GLY A 207 7.07 7.67 -13.38
N LYS A 208 6.39 7.47 -14.51
CA LYS A 208 5.30 8.32 -15.00
C LYS A 208 3.95 7.65 -14.94
N LYS A 209 2.91 8.44 -14.72
CA LYS A 209 1.53 8.00 -14.85
C LYS A 209 1.16 7.86 -16.33
N LEU A 210 0.70 6.66 -16.72
CA LEU A 210 0.17 6.40 -18.07
C LEU A 210 -1.34 6.66 -18.14
N ALA A 211 -2.08 6.15 -17.15
CA ALA A 211 -3.53 6.31 -17.07
C ALA A 211 -3.99 6.26 -15.62
N GLU A 212 -5.19 6.76 -15.36
CA GLU A 212 -5.85 6.70 -14.06
C GLU A 212 -7.37 6.69 -14.26
N GLY A 213 -8.08 5.84 -13.51
CA GLY A 213 -9.53 5.77 -13.55
C GLY A 213 -10.09 4.48 -12.98
N THR A 214 -11.42 4.36 -13.00
CA THR A 214 -12.12 3.09 -12.81
C THR A 214 -11.87 2.19 -14.02
N LEU A 215 -12.15 0.88 -13.91
CA LEU A 215 -12.04 -0.03 -15.05
C LEU A 215 -12.82 0.49 -16.27
N ALA A 216 -14.07 0.91 -16.09
CA ALA A 216 -14.90 1.44 -17.15
C ALA A 216 -14.31 2.70 -17.82
N GLN A 217 -13.71 3.61 -17.03
CA GLN A 217 -13.04 4.79 -17.57
C GLN A 217 -11.80 4.42 -18.38
N LEU A 218 -11.01 3.46 -17.90
CA LEU A 218 -9.82 2.98 -18.62
C LEU A 218 -10.20 2.26 -19.91
N GLN A 219 -11.26 1.45 -19.91
CA GLN A 219 -11.81 0.82 -21.12
C GLN A 219 -12.18 1.86 -22.17
N THR A 220 -12.91 2.91 -21.78
CA THR A 220 -13.30 4.00 -22.68
C THR A 220 -12.10 4.78 -23.20
N MET A 221 -11.14 5.14 -22.33
CA MET A 221 -9.93 5.89 -22.71
C MET A 221 -9.04 5.12 -23.69
N SER A 222 -8.97 3.81 -23.57
CA SER A 222 -8.15 2.93 -24.43
C SER A 222 -8.90 2.39 -25.65
N ASN A 223 -10.18 2.70 -25.82
CA ASN A 223 -11.07 2.12 -26.84
C ASN A 223 -11.10 0.57 -26.75
N MET A 224 -11.18 0.03 -25.54
CA MET A 224 -11.14 -1.42 -25.22
C MET A 224 -12.35 -1.81 -24.36
N GLU A 225 -13.55 -1.48 -24.80
CA GLU A 225 -14.79 -1.78 -24.08
C GLU A 225 -14.98 -3.29 -23.88
N GLY A 226 -15.20 -3.71 -22.63
CA GLY A 226 -15.40 -5.10 -22.25
C GLY A 226 -14.11 -5.91 -22.00
N GLU A 227 -12.93 -5.34 -22.28
CA GLU A 227 -11.64 -5.99 -22.04
C GLU A 227 -11.23 -5.90 -20.55
N SER A 228 -10.34 -6.82 -20.15
CA SER A 228 -9.81 -6.88 -18.78
C SER A 228 -8.83 -5.74 -18.49
N LEU A 229 -8.58 -5.49 -17.20
CA LEU A 229 -7.54 -4.56 -16.78
C LEU A 229 -6.15 -5.00 -17.28
N GLU A 230 -5.92 -6.30 -17.44
CA GLU A 230 -4.67 -6.87 -17.97
C GLU A 230 -4.46 -6.49 -19.44
N ASP A 231 -5.48 -6.63 -20.27
CA ASP A 231 -5.40 -6.27 -21.71
C ASP A 231 -5.14 -4.78 -21.88
N ILE A 232 -5.83 -3.94 -21.11
CA ILE A 232 -5.64 -2.48 -21.11
C ILE A 232 -4.22 -2.13 -20.66
N PHE A 233 -3.74 -2.77 -19.59
CA PHE A 233 -2.40 -2.55 -19.06
C PHE A 233 -1.32 -2.90 -20.09
N LEU A 234 -1.43 -4.05 -20.75
CA LEU A 234 -0.51 -4.47 -21.80
C LEU A 234 -0.47 -3.46 -22.94
N LYS A 235 -1.63 -3.04 -23.46
CA LYS A 235 -1.70 -2.06 -24.53
C LYS A 235 -1.01 -0.74 -24.14
N LEU A 236 -1.33 -0.18 -22.97
CA LEU A 236 -0.75 1.10 -22.52
C LEU A 236 0.75 1.01 -22.26
N THR A 237 1.25 -0.14 -21.82
CA THR A 237 2.69 -0.34 -21.59
C THR A 237 3.45 -0.61 -22.88
N ASP A 238 2.88 -1.32 -23.85
CA ASP A 238 3.46 -1.55 -25.17
C ASP A 238 3.56 -0.25 -25.98
N GLU A 239 2.50 0.56 -26.01
CA GLU A 239 2.50 1.89 -26.64
C GLU A 239 3.55 2.83 -26.02
N SER A 240 3.87 2.65 -24.74
CA SER A 240 4.93 3.37 -24.04
C SER A 240 6.35 2.85 -24.33
N GLY A 241 6.50 1.81 -25.17
CA GLY A 241 7.77 1.17 -25.54
C GLY A 241 8.31 0.20 -24.49
N GLN A 242 7.42 -0.43 -23.72
CA GLN A 242 7.74 -1.53 -22.80
C GLN A 242 7.07 -2.81 -23.27
N ALA A 243 7.76 -3.65 -24.02
CA ALA A 243 7.43 -5.06 -24.04
C ALA A 243 7.76 -5.67 -22.67
N PRO A 244 6.88 -6.46 -22.05
CA PRO A 244 7.22 -7.18 -20.82
C PRO A 244 8.38 -8.13 -21.12
N PRO A 245 9.29 -8.39 -20.16
CA PRO A 245 10.30 -9.41 -20.35
C PRO A 245 9.58 -10.74 -20.60
N VAL A 246 9.81 -11.32 -21.78
CA VAL A 246 9.31 -12.64 -22.12
C VAL A 246 9.87 -13.61 -21.09
N SER A 247 9.01 -14.15 -20.25
CA SER A 247 9.36 -15.23 -19.33
C SER A 247 9.66 -16.48 -20.15
N HIS A 248 10.93 -16.70 -20.47
CA HIS A 248 11.39 -18.01 -20.90
C HIS A 248 11.36 -18.94 -19.69
N HIS A 249 10.59 -19.99 -19.82
CA HIS A 249 10.42 -21.11 -18.89
C HIS A 249 11.73 -21.75 -18.45
#